data_8a0f348d0079461eca086a6fc68616d0
#
_entry.id   8a0f348d0079461eca086a6fc68616d0
#
_cell.length_a   1.000
_cell.length_b   1.000
_cell.length_c   1.000
_cell.angle_alpha   90.00
_cell.angle_beta   90.00
_cell.angle_gamma   90.00
#
_symmetry.space_group_name_H-M   'P 1'
#
loop_
_entity.id
_entity.type
_entity.pdbx_description
1 polymer ?
#
loop_
_entity_poly.entity_id
_entity_poly.type
_entity_poly.pdbx_seq_one_letter_code
_entity_poly.pdbx_strand_id
1 'polypeptide(L)'
;MNKFSAFLLSYFKYGENDAVLHCFTLENGFQSFFLKGVYSAKNKKKAYLAPLNELLITVVDKPKISDLLLISKIECLENLLEEYDVKISTLAFFVSDFLHQILRNEQANHLLYQEIKQFTILISKGDSTAHYVFFIRLLKLFGISPLLQNGNFLNIEKGEFQMFSEKNGTDDEVSLIWKTILEKNINPSRIKKESRKKLLDSILLYYKCHFPDFYTPKSLPILVQIFE
;
A
#
# COMPACT_ATOMS: atom_id res chain seq x y z
N MET A 1 -20.60 -0.17 20.95
CA MET A 1 -19.35 0.50 20.47
C MET A 1 -18.64 -0.39 19.49
N ASN A 2 -18.59 0.02 18.22
CA ASN A 2 -17.90 -0.74 17.19
C ASN A 2 -16.40 -0.43 17.22
N LYS A 3 -15.58 -1.49 17.09
CA LYS A 3 -14.13 -1.40 17.03
C LYS A 3 -13.65 -1.84 15.65
N PHE A 4 -12.60 -1.19 15.16
CA PHE A 4 -11.98 -1.48 13.85
C PHE A 4 -10.48 -1.62 14.03
N SER A 5 -9.92 -2.71 13.51
CA SER A 5 -8.49 -2.85 13.29
C SER A 5 -8.17 -2.26 11.93
N ALA A 6 -7.29 -1.27 11.85
CA ALA A 6 -7.18 -0.43 10.67
C ALA A 6 -5.74 -0.04 10.34
N PHE A 7 -5.35 -0.10 9.08
CA PHE A 7 -4.14 0.54 8.57
C PHE A 7 -4.45 1.95 8.08
N LEU A 8 -3.71 2.96 8.58
CA LEU A 8 -3.84 4.33 8.13
C LEU A 8 -3.24 4.49 6.73
N LEU A 9 -4.07 4.85 5.74
CA LEU A 9 -3.63 5.05 4.36
C LEU A 9 -3.34 6.52 4.07
N SER A 10 -4.20 7.42 4.52
CA SER A 10 -3.99 8.86 4.40
C SER A 10 -4.77 9.62 5.45
N TYR A 11 -4.41 10.86 5.66
CA TYR A 11 -5.18 11.77 6.50
C TYR A 11 -5.00 13.20 6.02
N PHE A 12 -5.97 14.03 6.36
CA PHE A 12 -5.87 15.47 6.15
C PHE A 12 -6.42 16.24 7.34
N LYS A 13 -5.83 17.41 7.57
CA LYS A 13 -6.29 18.32 8.63
C LYS A 13 -7.65 18.90 8.26
N TYR A 14 -8.58 18.88 9.21
CA TYR A 14 -9.90 19.46 9.06
C TYR A 14 -10.11 20.55 10.13
N GLY A 15 -10.41 21.78 9.71
CA GLY A 15 -10.45 22.91 10.62
C GLY A 15 -9.11 23.16 11.33
N GLU A 16 -9.16 23.66 12.57
CA GLU A 16 -7.96 24.00 13.32
C GLU A 16 -7.31 22.81 14.02
N ASN A 17 -8.13 21.91 14.60
CA ASN A 17 -7.66 20.90 15.52
C ASN A 17 -8.00 19.46 15.16
N ASP A 18 -8.83 19.25 14.12
CA ASP A 18 -9.39 17.96 13.78
C ASP A 18 -8.68 17.32 12.56
N ALA A 19 -8.94 16.05 12.32
CA ALA A 19 -8.47 15.34 11.13
C ALA A 19 -9.55 14.39 10.60
N VAL A 20 -9.51 14.15 9.27
CA VAL A 20 -10.18 13.02 8.63
C VAL A 20 -9.12 11.98 8.30
N LEU A 21 -9.38 10.74 8.69
CA LEU A 21 -8.52 9.60 8.45
C LEU A 21 -9.15 8.69 7.41
N HIS A 22 -8.38 8.25 6.43
CA HIS A 22 -8.76 7.20 5.50
C HIS A 22 -7.98 5.94 5.83
N CYS A 23 -8.69 4.86 6.14
CA CYS A 23 -8.08 3.63 6.61
C CYS A 23 -8.63 2.44 5.84
N PHE A 24 -7.82 1.38 5.75
CA PHE A 24 -8.30 0.06 5.36
C PHE A 24 -8.50 -0.77 6.62
N THR A 25 -9.75 -1.16 6.89
CA THR A 25 -10.14 -1.88 8.10
C THR A 25 -10.34 -3.36 7.82
N LEU A 26 -10.02 -4.18 8.82
CA LEU A 26 -10.27 -5.63 8.77
C LEU A 26 -11.76 -5.95 8.64
N GLU A 27 -12.60 -5.18 9.35
CA GLU A 27 -14.03 -5.46 9.52
C GLU A 27 -14.89 -4.98 8.35
N ASN A 28 -14.54 -3.82 7.74
CA ASN A 28 -15.40 -3.17 6.73
C ASN A 28 -14.66 -2.70 5.47
N GLY A 29 -13.37 -3.01 5.31
CA GLY A 29 -12.57 -2.52 4.19
C GLY A 29 -12.24 -1.03 4.30
N PHE A 30 -12.33 -0.27 3.21
CA PHE A 30 -12.03 1.16 3.22
C PHE A 30 -13.06 1.95 4.02
N GLN A 31 -12.60 2.69 5.02
CA GLN A 31 -13.45 3.51 5.87
C GLN A 31 -12.83 4.88 6.13
N SER A 32 -13.69 5.89 6.23
CA SER A 32 -13.29 7.24 6.60
C SER A 32 -13.78 7.58 8.00
N PHE A 33 -12.87 8.13 8.81
CA PHE A 33 -13.12 8.44 10.21
C PHE A 33 -12.84 9.92 10.49
N PHE A 34 -13.62 10.49 11.42
CA PHE A 34 -13.39 11.84 11.94
C PHE A 34 -12.76 11.79 13.32
N LEU A 35 -11.59 12.40 13.48
CA LEU A 35 -10.84 12.46 14.74
C LEU A 35 -10.78 13.88 15.27
N LYS A 36 -11.47 14.14 16.38
CA LYS A 36 -11.52 15.45 17.01
C LYS A 36 -10.27 15.75 17.83
N GLY A 37 -9.81 17.00 17.76
CA GLY A 37 -8.83 17.58 18.65
C GLY A 37 -7.43 16.99 18.56
N VAL A 38 -7.08 16.28 17.49
CA VAL A 38 -5.78 15.61 17.35
C VAL A 38 -4.62 16.60 17.24
N TYR A 39 -4.88 17.80 16.73
CA TYR A 39 -3.87 18.87 16.61
C TYR A 39 -3.88 19.84 17.79
N SER A 40 -4.71 19.64 18.82
CA SER A 40 -4.65 20.45 20.03
C SER A 40 -3.31 20.27 20.75
N ALA A 41 -2.79 21.34 21.36
CA ALA A 41 -1.45 21.39 21.97
C ALA A 41 -1.18 20.30 23.03
N LYS A 42 -2.22 19.80 23.68
CA LYS A 42 -2.13 18.76 24.72
C LYS A 42 -2.26 17.33 24.18
N ASN A 43 -2.57 17.16 22.89
CA ASN A 43 -2.87 15.84 22.33
C ASN A 43 -1.62 15.15 21.76
N LYS A 44 -1.22 14.05 22.38
CA LYS A 44 -0.05 13.26 21.94
C LYS A 44 -0.39 12.29 20.79
N LYS A 45 -1.67 12.14 20.43
CA LYS A 45 -2.13 11.15 19.41
C LYS A 45 -1.75 11.53 17.98
N LYS A 46 -1.23 12.74 17.76
CA LYS A 46 -0.67 13.14 16.45
C LYS A 46 0.41 12.16 15.97
N ALA A 47 1.19 11.59 16.89
CA ALA A 47 2.20 10.57 16.56
C ALA A 47 1.61 9.28 15.96
N TYR A 48 0.31 8.99 16.19
CA TYR A 48 -0.36 7.83 15.60
C TYR A 48 -0.69 8.03 14.12
N LEU A 49 -0.67 9.29 13.64
CA LEU A 49 -1.00 9.64 12.25
C LEU A 49 0.23 9.46 11.33
N ALA A 50 0.82 8.28 11.36
CA ALA A 50 1.87 7.92 10.43
C ALA A 50 1.33 6.90 9.40
N PRO A 51 1.75 7.01 8.13
CA PRO A 51 1.33 6.07 7.08
C PRO A 51 1.59 4.62 7.47
N LEU A 52 0.63 3.75 7.19
CA LEU A 52 0.63 2.31 7.49
C LEU A 52 0.73 1.93 8.98
N ASN A 53 0.59 2.88 9.92
CA ASN A 53 0.40 2.49 11.31
C ASN A 53 -0.86 1.64 11.46
N GLU A 54 -0.75 0.53 12.20
CA GLU A 54 -1.90 -0.28 12.58
C GLU A 54 -2.58 0.33 13.81
N LEU A 55 -3.84 0.69 13.67
CA LEU A 55 -4.63 1.41 14.66
C LEU A 55 -5.81 0.56 15.13
N LEU A 56 -6.12 0.62 16.42
CA LEU A 56 -7.39 0.18 16.96
C LEU A 56 -8.30 1.40 17.17
N ILE A 57 -9.34 1.49 16.34
CA ILE A 57 -10.27 2.61 16.32
C ILE A 57 -11.59 2.19 16.94
N THR A 58 -12.05 2.91 17.96
CA THR A 58 -13.37 2.76 18.56
C THR A 58 -14.24 3.95 18.14
N VAL A 59 -15.42 3.70 17.59
CA VAL A 59 -16.35 4.75 17.14
C VAL A 59 -17.53 4.91 18.09
N VAL A 60 -18.16 6.07 18.04
CA VAL A 60 -19.41 6.37 18.76
C VAL A 60 -20.59 5.69 18.02
N ASP A 61 -21.50 5.05 18.76
CA ASP A 61 -22.65 4.33 18.16
C ASP A 61 -23.66 5.21 17.41
N LYS A 62 -23.62 6.48 17.59
CA LYS A 62 -24.34 7.56 16.86
C LYS A 62 -23.61 8.86 17.17
N PRO A 63 -23.24 9.72 16.35
CA PRO A 63 -23.70 10.20 15.07
C PRO A 63 -22.64 10.12 13.97
N LYS A 64 -23.13 10.01 12.73
CA LYS A 64 -22.33 10.32 11.56
C LYS A 64 -22.21 11.83 11.43
N ILE A 65 -21.00 12.34 11.27
CA ILE A 65 -20.80 13.71 10.75
C ILE A 65 -20.71 13.51 9.23
N SER A 66 -21.82 13.72 8.52
CA SER A 66 -22.03 13.23 7.15
C SER A 66 -21.84 11.70 7.08
N ASP A 67 -21.00 11.20 6.16
CA ASP A 67 -20.69 9.75 6.02
C ASP A 67 -19.49 9.29 6.84
N LEU A 68 -18.92 10.17 7.69
CA LEU A 68 -17.73 9.88 8.50
C LEU A 68 -18.11 9.27 9.85
N LEU A 69 -17.38 8.22 10.25
CA LEU A 69 -17.50 7.61 11.57
C LEU A 69 -16.72 8.43 12.60
N LEU A 70 -17.40 8.89 13.67
CA LEU A 70 -16.76 9.68 14.72
C LEU A 70 -15.94 8.78 15.67
N ILE A 71 -14.64 9.04 15.75
CA ILE A 71 -13.74 8.31 16.66
C ILE A 71 -13.98 8.77 18.11
N SER A 72 -14.26 7.82 19.02
CA SER A 72 -14.26 8.02 20.47
C SER A 72 -12.91 7.70 21.10
N LYS A 73 -12.24 6.63 20.62
CA LYS A 73 -10.92 6.21 21.11
C LYS A 73 -10.07 5.75 19.95
N ILE A 74 -8.78 6.07 19.96
CA ILE A 74 -7.78 5.59 19.03
C ILE A 74 -6.55 5.13 19.80
N GLU A 75 -6.02 3.96 19.42
CA GLU A 75 -4.81 3.36 19.98
C GLU A 75 -3.92 2.95 18.80
N CYS A 76 -2.61 3.13 18.91
CA CYS A 76 -1.65 2.61 17.96
C CYS A 76 -1.25 1.21 18.41
N LEU A 77 -1.52 0.20 17.58
CA LEU A 77 -1.16 -1.19 17.86
C LEU A 77 0.30 -1.44 17.48
N GLU A 78 0.72 -0.88 16.37
CA GLU A 78 2.08 -1.00 15.86
C GLU A 78 2.49 0.31 15.21
N ASN A 79 3.61 0.89 15.68
CA ASN A 79 4.16 2.14 15.18
C ASN A 79 5.39 1.85 14.33
N LEU A 80 5.23 1.87 13.01
CA LEU A 80 6.32 1.61 12.05
C LEU A 80 7.45 2.63 12.10
N LEU A 81 7.20 3.81 12.66
CA LEU A 81 8.15 4.93 12.69
C LEU A 81 8.75 5.15 14.07
N GLU A 82 8.71 4.13 14.96
CA GLU A 82 9.29 4.23 16.30
C GLU A 82 10.81 4.45 16.26
N GLU A 83 11.49 3.82 15.30
CA GLU A 83 12.87 4.14 14.93
C GLU A 83 12.87 5.03 13.67
N TYR A 84 13.39 6.24 13.80
CA TYR A 84 13.40 7.26 12.75
C TYR A 84 14.30 6.84 11.58
N ASP A 85 13.84 5.94 10.73
CA ASP A 85 14.49 5.58 9.47
C ASP A 85 13.78 6.26 8.30
N VAL A 86 14.51 7.19 7.65
CA VAL A 86 14.01 7.93 6.49
C VAL A 86 13.59 7.01 5.36
N LYS A 87 14.30 5.90 5.14
CA LYS A 87 13.98 4.93 4.08
C LYS A 87 12.68 4.21 4.37
N ILE A 88 12.51 3.71 5.60
CA ILE A 88 11.26 3.04 6.03
C ILE A 88 10.09 4.02 5.93
N SER A 89 10.26 5.25 6.43
CA SER A 89 9.23 6.28 6.38
C SER A 89 8.82 6.64 4.95
N THR A 90 9.81 6.79 4.06
CA THR A 90 9.55 7.09 2.64
C THR A 90 8.83 5.94 1.95
N LEU A 91 9.23 4.70 2.23
CA LEU A 91 8.60 3.52 1.67
C LEU A 91 7.16 3.35 2.18
N ALA A 92 6.94 3.53 3.49
CA ALA A 92 5.60 3.49 4.08
C ALA A 92 4.68 4.56 3.47
N PHE A 93 5.20 5.77 3.27
CA PHE A 93 4.44 6.85 2.63
C PHE A 93 4.08 6.54 1.16
N PHE A 94 5.04 6.03 0.40
CA PHE A 94 4.81 5.64 -1.00
C PHE A 94 3.78 4.52 -1.13
N VAL A 95 3.93 3.45 -0.33
CA VAL A 95 3.00 2.32 -0.37
C VAL A 95 1.61 2.72 0.14
N SER A 96 1.54 3.59 1.14
CA SER A 96 0.28 4.14 1.65
C SER A 96 -0.47 4.96 0.59
N ASP A 97 0.23 5.83 -0.16
CA ASP A 97 -0.32 6.59 -1.29
C ASP A 97 -0.83 5.66 -2.42
N PHE A 98 -0.08 4.61 -2.72
CA PHE A 98 -0.46 3.57 -3.66
C PHE A 98 -1.74 2.82 -3.18
N LEU A 99 -1.74 2.33 -1.94
CA LEU A 99 -2.88 1.60 -1.37
C LEU A 99 -4.14 2.45 -1.25
N HIS A 100 -4.00 3.73 -0.94
CA HIS A 100 -5.14 4.64 -0.87
C HIS A 100 -5.93 4.69 -2.20
N GLN A 101 -5.24 4.57 -3.34
CA GLN A 101 -5.89 4.56 -4.66
C GLN A 101 -6.62 3.23 -4.91
N ILE A 102 -5.93 2.10 -4.70
CA ILE A 102 -6.46 0.80 -5.11
C ILE A 102 -7.48 0.22 -4.11
N LEU A 103 -7.47 0.69 -2.85
CA LEU A 103 -8.38 0.20 -1.81
C LEU A 103 -9.60 1.08 -1.60
N ARG A 104 -9.72 2.21 -2.27
CA ARG A 104 -10.76 3.23 -2.00
C ARG A 104 -12.21 2.69 -2.08
N ASN A 105 -12.45 1.70 -2.91
CA ASN A 105 -13.76 1.09 -3.09
C ASN A 105 -13.81 -0.36 -2.57
N GLU A 106 -12.74 -0.81 -1.91
CA GLU A 106 -12.64 -2.20 -1.46
C GLU A 106 -13.42 -2.43 -0.17
N GLN A 107 -14.21 -3.49 -0.17
CA GLN A 107 -14.90 -4.00 1.00
C GLN A 107 -13.93 -4.78 1.91
N ALA A 108 -14.44 -5.28 3.05
CA ALA A 108 -13.67 -6.11 3.95
C ALA A 108 -13.05 -7.31 3.22
N ASN A 109 -11.74 -7.40 3.29
CA ASN A 109 -10.98 -8.51 2.72
C ASN A 109 -9.82 -8.88 3.66
N HIS A 110 -10.00 -9.99 4.35
CA HIS A 110 -9.04 -10.47 5.34
C HIS A 110 -7.66 -10.77 4.71
N LEU A 111 -7.61 -11.29 3.47
CA LEU A 111 -6.35 -11.60 2.80
C LEU A 111 -5.57 -10.34 2.46
N LEU A 112 -6.25 -9.30 1.96
CA LEU A 112 -5.64 -7.98 1.71
C LEU A 112 -5.10 -7.38 3.02
N TYR A 113 -5.88 -7.44 4.11
CA TYR A 113 -5.44 -6.92 5.41
C TYR A 113 -4.18 -7.65 5.90
N GLN A 114 -4.15 -8.98 5.81
CA GLN A 114 -2.99 -9.78 6.20
C GLN A 114 -1.76 -9.51 5.31
N GLU A 115 -1.95 -9.30 4.01
CA GLU A 115 -0.83 -8.98 3.12
C GLU A 115 -0.22 -7.61 3.44
N ILE A 116 -1.05 -6.59 3.78
CA ILE A 116 -0.57 -5.30 4.29
C ILE A 116 0.22 -5.50 5.58
N LYS A 117 -0.30 -6.30 6.51
CA LYS A 117 0.37 -6.58 7.79
C LYS A 117 1.73 -7.27 7.58
N GLN A 118 1.81 -8.26 6.70
CA GLN A 118 3.08 -8.91 6.36
C GLN A 118 4.09 -7.93 5.74
N PHE A 119 3.61 -7.05 4.87
CA PHE A 119 4.44 -6.01 4.29
C PHE A 119 5.01 -5.07 5.37
N THR A 120 4.18 -4.59 6.31
CA THR A 120 4.64 -3.71 7.41
C THR A 120 5.69 -4.38 8.29
N ILE A 121 5.52 -5.68 8.59
CA ILE A 121 6.52 -6.47 9.32
C ILE A 121 7.84 -6.60 8.54
N LEU A 122 7.81 -6.74 7.21
CA LEU A 122 9.03 -6.85 6.41
C LEU A 122 9.81 -5.53 6.39
N ILE A 123 9.12 -4.40 6.17
CA ILE A 123 9.80 -3.11 6.14
C ILE A 123 10.32 -2.70 7.52
N SER A 124 9.63 -3.02 8.61
CA SER A 124 10.13 -2.76 9.97
C SER A 124 11.42 -3.52 10.30
N LYS A 125 11.66 -4.66 9.62
CA LYS A 125 12.91 -5.42 9.68
C LYS A 125 13.98 -4.91 8.71
N GLY A 126 13.76 -3.79 8.03
CA GLY A 126 14.70 -3.17 7.11
C GLY A 126 14.65 -3.70 5.66
N ASP A 127 13.65 -4.52 5.28
CA ASP A 127 13.53 -4.99 3.89
C ASP A 127 13.01 -3.88 2.97
N SER A 128 13.92 -3.11 2.42
CA SER A 128 13.62 -2.01 1.51
C SER A 128 13.13 -2.46 0.12
N THR A 129 13.10 -3.76 -0.15
CA THR A 129 12.68 -4.33 -1.44
C THR A 129 11.33 -5.05 -1.37
N ALA A 130 10.74 -5.16 -0.19
CA ALA A 130 9.49 -5.87 0.05
C ALA A 130 8.31 -5.36 -0.82
N HIS A 131 8.30 -4.06 -1.16
CA HIS A 131 7.21 -3.45 -1.93
C HIS A 131 7.07 -4.02 -3.35
N TYR A 132 8.13 -4.47 -4.01
CA TYR A 132 8.03 -5.08 -5.34
C TYR A 132 7.19 -6.37 -5.31
N VAL A 133 7.50 -7.25 -4.36
CA VAL A 133 6.75 -8.50 -4.18
C VAL A 133 5.35 -8.22 -3.69
N PHE A 134 5.20 -7.29 -2.77
CA PHE A 134 3.91 -6.88 -2.24
C PHE A 134 2.97 -6.43 -3.36
N PHE A 135 3.38 -5.51 -4.22
CA PHE A 135 2.54 -5.05 -5.33
C PHE A 135 2.16 -6.16 -6.30
N ILE A 136 3.09 -7.06 -6.65
CA ILE A 136 2.78 -8.19 -7.55
C ILE A 136 1.81 -9.17 -6.88
N ARG A 137 1.90 -9.39 -5.57
CA ARG A 137 0.96 -10.24 -4.82
C ARG A 137 -0.44 -9.63 -4.75
N LEU A 138 -0.54 -8.32 -4.59
CA LEU A 138 -1.83 -7.63 -4.62
C LEU A 138 -2.60 -7.90 -5.93
N LEU A 139 -1.92 -7.97 -7.08
CA LEU A 139 -2.55 -8.30 -8.36
C LEU A 139 -3.29 -9.64 -8.31
N LYS A 140 -2.74 -10.64 -7.62
CA LYS A 140 -3.43 -11.93 -7.42
C LYS A 140 -4.68 -11.77 -6.56
N LEU A 141 -4.63 -10.98 -5.51
CA LEU A 141 -5.76 -10.75 -4.61
C LEU A 141 -6.89 -9.97 -5.29
N PHE A 142 -6.54 -9.11 -6.26
CA PHE A 142 -7.51 -8.40 -7.11
C PHE A 142 -7.98 -9.22 -8.33
N GLY A 143 -7.40 -10.40 -8.58
CA GLY A 143 -7.77 -11.23 -9.72
C GLY A 143 -7.31 -10.70 -11.09
N ILE A 144 -6.35 -9.78 -11.11
CA ILE A 144 -5.80 -9.15 -12.32
C ILE A 144 -4.33 -9.50 -12.56
N SER A 145 -3.84 -10.57 -11.96
CA SER A 145 -2.44 -10.99 -12.15
C SER A 145 -2.19 -11.47 -13.58
N PRO A 146 -0.98 -11.27 -14.11
CA PRO A 146 -0.65 -11.78 -15.45
C PRO A 146 -0.87 -13.28 -15.58
N LEU A 147 -1.36 -13.72 -16.76
CA LEU A 147 -1.53 -15.12 -17.08
C LEU A 147 -0.17 -15.76 -17.34
N LEU A 148 0.16 -16.79 -16.56
CA LEU A 148 1.36 -17.60 -16.74
C LEU A 148 1.14 -18.60 -17.88
N GLN A 149 1.34 -18.16 -19.11
CA GLN A 149 1.33 -19.02 -20.30
C GLN A 149 2.74 -19.53 -20.63
N ASN A 150 2.86 -20.35 -21.68
CA ASN A 150 4.13 -20.88 -22.18
C ASN A 150 4.98 -19.80 -22.86
N GLY A 151 5.39 -18.77 -22.10
CA GLY A 151 6.20 -17.66 -22.57
C GLY A 151 7.16 -17.16 -21.51
N ASN A 152 8.17 -16.40 -21.93
CA ASN A 152 9.18 -15.84 -21.06
C ASN A 152 9.11 -14.30 -20.97
N PHE A 153 8.36 -13.66 -21.87
CA PHE A 153 8.28 -12.21 -21.97
C PHE A 153 6.92 -11.70 -21.49
N LEU A 154 6.89 -10.87 -20.47
CA LEU A 154 5.66 -10.27 -20.00
C LEU A 154 5.21 -9.15 -20.96
N ASN A 155 4.04 -9.33 -21.56
CA ASN A 155 3.32 -8.26 -22.22
C ASN A 155 2.42 -7.56 -21.19
N ILE A 156 2.78 -6.34 -20.82
CA ILE A 156 2.09 -5.57 -19.78
C ILE A 156 0.65 -5.22 -20.19
N GLU A 157 0.44 -4.80 -21.45
CA GLU A 157 -0.88 -4.36 -21.91
C GLU A 157 -1.87 -5.53 -22.01
N LYS A 158 -1.40 -6.72 -22.45
CA LYS A 158 -2.24 -7.92 -22.55
C LYS A 158 -2.39 -8.66 -21.21
N GLY A 159 -1.51 -8.41 -20.24
CA GLY A 159 -1.51 -9.10 -18.95
C GLY A 159 -1.18 -10.59 -19.07
N GLU A 160 -0.26 -10.97 -19.97
CA GLU A 160 0.12 -12.37 -20.20
C GLU A 160 1.61 -12.52 -20.54
N PHE A 161 2.15 -13.74 -20.30
CA PHE A 161 3.49 -14.09 -20.76
C PHE A 161 3.45 -14.67 -22.18
N GLN A 162 4.34 -14.18 -23.05
CA GLN A 162 4.41 -14.53 -24.47
C GLN A 162 5.77 -15.16 -24.83
N MET A 163 5.81 -15.89 -25.97
CA MET A 163 7.02 -16.56 -26.47
C MET A 163 8.06 -15.55 -26.99
N PHE A 164 7.62 -14.42 -27.51
CA PHE A 164 8.48 -13.41 -28.12
C PHE A 164 8.28 -12.06 -27.47
N SER A 165 9.37 -11.28 -27.38
CA SER A 165 9.30 -9.90 -26.91
C SER A 165 8.62 -9.01 -27.95
N GLU A 166 7.59 -8.27 -27.55
CA GLU A 166 6.96 -7.22 -28.35
C GLU A 166 7.48 -5.85 -27.93
N LYS A 167 7.27 -4.81 -28.77
CA LYS A 167 7.74 -3.45 -28.49
C LYS A 167 7.32 -2.88 -27.12
N ASN A 168 6.16 -3.31 -26.61
CA ASN A 168 5.59 -2.88 -25.33
C ASN A 168 5.77 -3.93 -24.22
N GLY A 169 6.63 -4.93 -24.45
CA GLY A 169 6.98 -5.96 -23.45
C GLY A 169 8.09 -5.49 -22.50
N THR A 170 8.21 -6.19 -21.38
CA THR A 170 9.36 -6.05 -20.50
C THR A 170 10.59 -6.75 -21.07
N ASP A 171 11.78 -6.33 -20.68
CA ASP A 171 13.01 -7.07 -21.02
C ASP A 171 13.06 -8.43 -20.30
N ASP A 172 13.98 -9.30 -20.74
CA ASP A 172 14.13 -10.68 -20.25
C ASP A 172 14.31 -10.71 -18.73
N GLU A 173 15.11 -9.80 -18.18
CA GLU A 173 15.44 -9.78 -16.76
C GLU A 173 14.20 -9.40 -15.92
N VAL A 174 13.49 -8.35 -16.31
CA VAL A 174 12.27 -7.91 -15.62
C VAL A 174 11.17 -8.96 -15.74
N SER A 175 10.98 -9.54 -16.92
CA SER A 175 10.03 -10.64 -17.15
C SER A 175 10.32 -11.85 -16.25
N LEU A 176 11.59 -12.22 -16.11
CA LEU A 176 12.01 -13.32 -15.26
C LEU A 176 11.73 -13.04 -13.78
N ILE A 177 11.95 -11.79 -13.31
CA ILE A 177 11.65 -11.39 -11.94
C ILE A 177 10.14 -11.51 -11.69
N TRP A 178 9.31 -10.97 -12.57
CA TRP A 178 7.87 -11.09 -12.49
C TRP A 178 7.42 -12.54 -12.39
N LYS A 179 7.87 -13.39 -13.34
CA LYS A 179 7.53 -14.81 -13.38
C LYS A 179 7.93 -15.52 -12.09
N THR A 180 9.13 -15.24 -11.61
CA THR A 180 9.67 -15.82 -10.39
C THR A 180 8.84 -15.46 -9.15
N ILE A 181 8.40 -14.20 -9.03
CA ILE A 181 7.54 -13.76 -7.91
C ILE A 181 6.16 -14.40 -8.02
N LEU A 182 5.60 -14.49 -9.21
CA LEU A 182 4.29 -15.08 -9.46
C LEU A 182 4.25 -16.59 -9.17
N GLU A 183 5.32 -17.32 -9.52
CA GLU A 183 5.40 -18.79 -9.36
C GLU A 183 5.83 -19.22 -7.96
N LYS A 184 6.86 -18.58 -7.40
CA LYS A 184 7.65 -19.16 -6.30
C LYS A 184 7.58 -18.42 -4.96
N ASN A 185 6.83 -17.34 -4.84
CA ASN A 185 6.78 -16.55 -3.59
C ASN A 185 8.17 -16.15 -3.01
N ILE A 186 9.10 -15.74 -3.87
CA ILE A 186 10.51 -15.51 -3.50
C ILE A 186 10.69 -14.25 -2.65
N ASN A 187 11.70 -14.30 -1.78
CA ASN A 187 12.21 -13.16 -1.02
C ASN A 187 12.85 -12.12 -1.96
N PRO A 188 12.41 -10.84 -1.90
CA PRO A 188 12.84 -9.76 -2.79
C PRO A 188 14.30 -9.34 -2.65
N SER A 189 15.00 -9.74 -1.60
CA SER A 189 16.42 -9.39 -1.34
C SER A 189 17.38 -9.75 -2.47
N ARG A 190 16.94 -10.55 -3.45
CA ARG A 190 17.72 -10.97 -4.62
C ARG A 190 17.57 -10.08 -5.85
N ILE A 191 16.72 -9.01 -5.81
CA ILE A 191 16.56 -8.10 -6.95
C ILE A 191 17.78 -7.19 -7.05
N LYS A 192 18.53 -7.30 -8.15
CA LYS A 192 19.69 -6.45 -8.41
C LYS A 192 19.30 -4.98 -8.44
N LYS A 193 20.21 -4.10 -7.98
CA LYS A 193 19.93 -2.66 -7.90
C LYS A 193 19.57 -2.08 -9.26
N GLU A 194 20.25 -2.50 -10.32
CA GLU A 194 20.10 -2.03 -11.69
C GLU A 194 18.70 -2.35 -12.26
N SER A 195 18.08 -3.45 -11.81
CA SER A 195 16.77 -3.90 -12.29
C SER A 195 15.59 -3.31 -11.50
N ARG A 196 15.86 -2.71 -10.33
CA ARG A 196 14.79 -2.24 -9.41
C ARG A 196 13.93 -1.16 -10.03
N LYS A 197 14.54 -0.17 -10.69
CA LYS A 197 13.81 0.92 -11.35
C LYS A 197 12.91 0.40 -12.45
N LYS A 198 13.47 -0.40 -13.36
CA LYS A 198 12.70 -1.01 -14.46
C LYS A 198 11.55 -1.87 -13.95
N LEU A 199 11.79 -2.63 -12.86
CA LEU A 199 10.77 -3.44 -12.24
C LEU A 199 9.65 -2.58 -11.66
N LEU A 200 9.97 -1.50 -10.92
CA LEU A 200 8.96 -0.58 -10.37
C LEU A 200 8.15 0.07 -11.49
N ASP A 201 8.84 0.59 -12.53
CA ASP A 201 8.19 1.20 -13.68
C ASP A 201 7.23 0.22 -14.36
N SER A 202 7.63 -1.05 -14.54
CA SER A 202 6.78 -2.11 -15.11
C SER A 202 5.57 -2.43 -14.24
N ILE A 203 5.73 -2.46 -12.91
CA ILE A 203 4.64 -2.69 -11.95
C ILE A 203 3.62 -1.54 -12.04
N LEU A 204 4.10 -0.29 -11.96
CA LEU A 204 3.21 0.87 -12.03
C LEU A 204 2.49 0.97 -13.37
N LEU A 205 3.17 0.62 -14.47
CA LEU A 205 2.56 0.57 -15.79
C LEU A 205 1.50 -0.54 -15.86
N TYR A 206 1.76 -1.71 -15.29
CA TYR A 206 0.78 -2.79 -15.21
C TYR A 206 -0.50 -2.36 -14.48
N TYR A 207 -0.36 -1.73 -13.30
CA TYR A 207 -1.52 -1.18 -12.59
C TYR A 207 -2.27 -0.13 -13.41
N LYS A 208 -1.55 0.74 -14.12
CA LYS A 208 -2.16 1.74 -14.99
C LYS A 208 -2.98 1.13 -16.14
N CYS A 209 -2.56 -0.03 -16.67
CA CYS A 209 -3.27 -0.72 -17.73
C CYS A 209 -4.49 -1.53 -17.23
N HIS A 210 -4.40 -2.10 -16.02
CA HIS A 210 -5.36 -3.11 -15.57
C HIS A 210 -6.19 -2.72 -14.35
N PHE A 211 -5.89 -1.59 -13.71
CA PHE A 211 -6.64 -1.12 -12.55
C PHE A 211 -7.33 0.21 -12.87
N PRO A 212 -8.69 0.28 -12.81
CA PRO A 212 -9.43 1.49 -13.14
C PRO A 212 -8.98 2.68 -12.30
N ASP A 213 -8.87 3.84 -12.93
CA ASP A 213 -8.55 5.13 -12.28
C ASP A 213 -7.20 5.18 -11.54
N PHE A 214 -6.31 4.18 -11.74
CA PHE A 214 -4.99 4.20 -11.15
C PHE A 214 -4.09 5.23 -11.84
N TYR A 215 -3.42 6.02 -11.05
CA TYR A 215 -2.39 6.97 -11.49
C TYR A 215 -1.10 6.78 -10.72
N THR A 216 0.02 7.17 -11.31
CA THR A 216 1.33 7.10 -10.65
C THR A 216 1.30 7.87 -9.32
N PRO A 217 1.66 7.22 -8.18
CA PRO A 217 1.66 7.88 -6.89
C PRO A 217 2.49 9.16 -6.87
N LYS A 218 1.97 10.22 -6.27
CA LYS A 218 2.66 11.52 -6.19
C LYS A 218 3.93 11.47 -5.34
N SER A 219 4.02 10.48 -4.47
CA SER A 219 5.17 10.19 -3.62
C SER A 219 6.33 9.47 -4.33
N LEU A 220 6.14 8.97 -5.57
CA LEU A 220 7.18 8.27 -6.33
C LEU A 220 8.49 9.06 -6.49
N PRO A 221 8.51 10.37 -6.82
CA PRO A 221 9.75 11.12 -6.94
C PRO A 221 10.57 11.16 -5.64
N ILE A 222 9.89 11.18 -4.48
CA ILE A 222 10.55 11.17 -3.17
C ILE A 222 11.19 9.79 -2.92
N LEU A 223 10.47 8.72 -3.26
CA LEU A 223 11.02 7.35 -3.16
C LEU A 223 12.28 7.20 -4.00
N VAL A 224 12.24 7.63 -5.27
CA VAL A 224 13.38 7.56 -6.19
C VAL A 224 14.58 8.32 -5.60
N GLN A 225 14.38 9.55 -5.13
CA GLN A 225 15.45 10.37 -4.56
C GLN A 225 16.14 9.73 -3.35
N ILE A 226 15.43 8.95 -2.54
CA ILE A 226 15.96 8.34 -1.31
C ILE A 226 16.63 6.98 -1.58
N PHE A 227 16.22 6.28 -2.65
CA PHE A 227 16.69 4.90 -2.94
C PHE A 227 17.67 4.79 -4.12
N GLU A 228 17.79 5.82 -4.94
CA GLU A 228 18.83 5.96 -5.99
C GLU A 228 20.08 6.63 -5.45
#